data_8b46200da10d6dfe0212997809e6257a
#
_entry.id   8b46200da10d6dfe0212997809e6257a
#
_cell.length_a   1.000
_cell.length_b   1.000
_cell.length_c   1.000
_cell.angle_alpha   90.00
_cell.angle_beta   90.00
_cell.angle_gamma   90.00
#
_symmetry.space_group_name_H-M   'P 1'
#
loop_
_entity.id
_entity.type
_entity.pdbx_description
1 polymer ?
#
loop_
_entity_poly.entity_id
_entity_poly.type
_entity_poly.pdbx_seq_one_letter_code
_entity_poly.pdbx_strand_id
1 'polypeptide(L)'
;MHQLKDLMSRDVKVISPDMTINEAARIMRDGDFGMLPVGENDRMIGAISDRDIAIRAVAAGKGPGTKVREIMSAGICWAYDDDTVDHAAKLMSERQVRRLPVVNHDKRLVGIVALGDFAVDSHEIQPAAAALAKISEPS
;
A
#
# COMPACT_ATOMS: atom_id res chain seq x y z
N MET A 1 10.39 21.53 -2.77
CA MET A 1 9.50 20.38 -3.06
C MET A 1 10.02 19.17 -2.32
N HIS A 2 9.14 18.49 -1.62
CA HIS A 2 9.53 17.31 -0.85
C HIS A 2 9.57 16.06 -1.72
N GLN A 3 10.51 15.19 -1.40
CA GLN A 3 10.55 13.84 -1.94
C GLN A 3 9.82 12.90 -0.98
N LEU A 4 9.40 11.73 -1.46
CA LEU A 4 8.65 10.79 -0.64
C LEU A 4 9.44 10.32 0.57
N LYS A 5 10.77 10.20 0.45
CA LYS A 5 11.61 9.81 1.59
C LYS A 5 11.52 10.76 2.79
N ASP A 6 11.08 12.00 2.56
CA ASP A 6 10.92 13.00 3.62
C ASP A 6 9.60 12.86 4.37
N LEU A 7 8.62 12.20 3.77
CA LEU A 7 7.25 12.11 4.30
C LEU A 7 6.79 10.68 4.61
N MET A 8 7.46 9.67 4.07
CA MET A 8 7.02 8.28 4.20
C MET A 8 7.23 7.75 5.61
N SER A 9 6.39 6.79 5.98
CA SER A 9 6.61 5.99 7.18
C SER A 9 7.64 4.91 6.85
N ARG A 10 8.68 4.80 7.67
CA ARG A 10 9.73 3.80 7.50
C ARG A 10 9.49 2.53 8.30
N ASP A 11 8.50 2.56 9.18
CA ASP A 11 8.12 1.40 9.99
C ASP A 11 7.15 0.54 9.17
N VAL A 12 7.71 -0.24 8.27
CA VAL A 12 6.95 -1.02 7.30
C VAL A 12 6.97 -2.48 7.70
N LYS A 13 5.77 -3.07 7.83
CA LYS A 13 5.61 -4.48 8.11
C LYS A 13 5.49 -5.23 6.78
N VAL A 14 6.52 -5.99 6.42
CA VAL A 14 6.53 -6.84 5.22
C VAL A 14 6.21 -8.26 5.63
N ILE A 15 5.33 -8.92 4.92
CA ILE A 15 4.94 -10.30 5.23
C ILE A 15 5.37 -11.26 4.13
N SER A 16 5.49 -12.54 4.50
CA SER A 16 5.82 -13.60 3.56
C SER A 16 4.59 -14.00 2.75
N PRO A 17 4.74 -14.35 1.47
CA PRO A 17 3.63 -14.87 0.66
C PRO A 17 3.11 -16.22 1.15
N ASP A 18 3.87 -16.94 1.96
CA ASP A 18 3.47 -18.23 2.52
C ASP A 18 2.75 -18.12 3.86
N MET A 19 2.65 -16.91 4.40
CA MET A 19 1.83 -16.62 5.57
C MET A 19 0.35 -16.87 5.24
N THR A 20 -0.44 -17.31 6.24
CA THR A 20 -1.89 -17.47 6.04
C THR A 20 -2.59 -16.11 6.09
N ILE A 21 -3.75 -16.05 5.43
CA ILE A 21 -4.55 -14.81 5.48
C ILE A 21 -5.07 -14.52 6.89
N ASN A 22 -5.24 -15.54 7.73
CA ASN A 22 -5.60 -15.35 9.13
C ASN A 22 -4.50 -14.58 9.87
N GLU A 23 -3.25 -14.98 9.67
CA GLU A 23 -2.11 -14.28 10.28
C GLU A 23 -2.00 -12.85 9.75
N ALA A 24 -2.17 -12.66 8.44
CA ALA A 24 -2.14 -11.34 7.83
C ALA A 24 -3.25 -10.44 8.40
N ALA A 25 -4.47 -10.99 8.54
CA ALA A 25 -5.59 -10.26 9.11
C ALA A 25 -5.32 -9.84 10.56
N ARG A 26 -4.67 -10.69 11.34
CA ARG A 26 -4.29 -10.34 12.72
C ARG A 26 -3.29 -9.18 12.76
N ILE A 27 -2.31 -9.18 11.86
CA ILE A 27 -1.35 -8.07 11.75
C ILE A 27 -2.07 -6.79 11.40
N MET A 28 -3.00 -6.84 10.43
CA MET A 28 -3.81 -5.68 10.05
C MET A 28 -4.62 -5.15 11.24
N ARG A 29 -5.25 -6.05 11.99
CA ARG A 29 -6.05 -5.68 13.17
C ARG A 29 -5.20 -5.02 14.23
N ASP A 30 -4.08 -5.65 14.57
CA ASP A 30 -3.26 -5.21 15.70
C ASP A 30 -2.50 -3.92 15.40
N GLY A 31 -2.14 -3.71 14.12
CA GLY A 31 -1.43 -2.51 13.69
C GLY A 31 -2.33 -1.45 13.06
N ASP A 32 -3.61 -1.75 12.91
CA ASP A 32 -4.57 -0.88 12.22
C ASP A 32 -4.12 -0.56 10.79
N PHE A 33 -3.65 -1.57 10.09
CA PHE A 33 -3.23 -1.47 8.70
C PHE A 33 -4.33 -2.01 7.79
N GLY A 34 -4.62 -1.29 6.69
CA GLY A 34 -5.53 -1.79 5.66
C GLY A 34 -4.83 -2.53 4.54
N MET A 35 -3.49 -2.49 4.50
CA MET A 35 -2.69 -3.10 3.44
C MET A 35 -1.33 -3.49 3.99
N LEU A 36 -0.83 -4.65 3.54
CA LEU A 36 0.49 -5.14 3.90
C LEU A 36 1.28 -5.46 2.63
N PRO A 37 2.50 -4.94 2.49
CA PRO A 37 3.38 -5.38 1.42
C PRO A 37 3.82 -6.82 1.61
N VAL A 38 3.91 -7.54 0.51
CA VAL A 38 4.34 -8.94 0.50
C VAL A 38 5.72 -9.02 -0.17
N GLY A 39 6.67 -9.61 0.52
CA GLY A 39 8.04 -9.69 0.04
C GLY A 39 8.57 -11.11 0.05
N GLU A 40 9.45 -11.38 -0.91
CA GLU A 40 10.15 -12.65 -1.05
C GLU A 40 11.54 -12.35 -1.62
N ASN A 41 12.56 -12.99 -1.06
CA ASN A 41 13.94 -12.78 -1.50
C ASN A 41 14.37 -11.32 -1.45
N ASP A 42 13.96 -10.64 -0.38
CA ASP A 42 14.32 -9.24 -0.12
C ASP A 42 13.73 -8.25 -1.15
N ARG A 43 12.70 -8.67 -1.88
CA ARG A 43 12.02 -7.84 -2.87
C ARG A 43 10.52 -7.89 -2.65
N MET A 44 9.86 -6.77 -2.93
CA MET A 44 8.40 -6.71 -2.88
C MET A 44 7.83 -7.40 -4.12
N ILE A 45 6.95 -8.39 -3.90
CA ILE A 45 6.32 -9.15 -4.97
C ILE A 45 4.84 -8.84 -5.12
N GLY A 46 4.24 -8.16 -4.15
CA GLY A 46 2.83 -7.83 -4.20
C GLY A 46 2.39 -7.12 -2.94
N ALA A 47 1.10 -7.00 -2.78
CA ALA A 47 0.48 -6.49 -1.57
C ALA A 47 -0.86 -7.17 -1.35
N ILE A 48 -1.27 -7.25 -0.08
CA ILE A 48 -2.58 -7.77 0.28
C ILE A 48 -3.31 -6.73 1.12
N SER A 49 -4.58 -6.50 0.77
CA SER A 49 -5.41 -5.55 1.51
C SER A 49 -6.53 -6.30 2.26
N ASP A 50 -7.18 -5.59 3.18
CA ASP A 50 -8.37 -6.09 3.84
C ASP A 50 -9.47 -6.38 2.82
N ARG A 51 -9.57 -5.56 1.78
CA ARG A 51 -10.51 -5.80 0.68
C ARG A 51 -10.19 -7.10 -0.07
N ASP A 52 -8.91 -7.39 -0.33
CA ASP A 52 -8.50 -8.65 -0.97
C ASP A 52 -8.97 -9.84 -0.15
N ILE A 53 -8.81 -9.78 1.16
CA ILE A 53 -9.23 -10.87 2.05
C ILE A 53 -10.75 -11.05 1.99
N ALA A 54 -11.50 -9.97 2.02
CA ALA A 54 -12.96 -10.05 1.97
C ALA A 54 -13.47 -10.56 0.63
N ILE A 55 -12.96 -10.03 -0.47
CA ILE A 55 -13.50 -10.28 -1.82
C ILE A 55 -12.90 -11.54 -2.45
N ARG A 56 -11.60 -11.75 -2.31
CA ARG A 56 -10.91 -12.86 -2.98
C ARG A 56 -10.84 -14.13 -2.13
N ALA A 57 -10.98 -13.99 -0.81
CA ALA A 57 -10.93 -15.14 0.08
C ALA A 57 -12.30 -15.47 0.65
N VAL A 58 -12.87 -14.60 1.48
CA VAL A 58 -14.13 -14.90 2.17
C VAL A 58 -15.27 -15.07 1.18
N ALA A 59 -15.44 -14.14 0.24
CA ALA A 59 -16.51 -14.22 -0.76
C ALA A 59 -16.35 -15.42 -1.70
N ALA A 60 -15.12 -15.87 -1.91
CA ALA A 60 -14.83 -17.04 -2.76
C ALA A 60 -14.90 -18.36 -1.99
N GLY A 61 -15.24 -18.33 -0.72
CA GLY A 61 -15.37 -19.54 0.10
C GLY A 61 -14.05 -20.12 0.59
N LYS A 62 -12.96 -19.36 0.52
CA LYS A 62 -11.65 -19.83 0.98
C LYS A 62 -11.51 -19.64 2.49
N GLY A 63 -10.90 -20.62 3.14
CA GLY A 63 -10.74 -20.63 4.59
C GLY A 63 -9.57 -19.78 5.08
N PRO A 64 -9.46 -19.61 6.41
CA PRO A 64 -8.42 -18.77 7.03
C PRO A 64 -6.99 -19.31 6.84
N GLY A 65 -6.84 -20.58 6.51
CA GLY A 65 -5.54 -21.18 6.24
C GLY A 65 -5.02 -20.94 4.83
N THR A 66 -5.76 -20.21 4.00
CA THR A 66 -5.33 -19.87 2.64
C THR A 66 -4.07 -19.00 2.71
N LYS A 67 -3.10 -19.27 1.83
CA LYS A 67 -1.87 -18.50 1.82
C LYS A 67 -2.08 -17.13 1.17
N VAL A 68 -1.37 -16.15 1.68
CA VAL A 68 -1.37 -14.78 1.15
C VAL A 68 -1.08 -14.78 -0.36
N ARG A 69 -0.17 -15.63 -0.81
CA ARG A 69 0.20 -15.78 -2.22
C ARG A 69 -1.01 -15.96 -3.15
N GLU A 70 -2.03 -16.65 -2.68
CA GLU A 70 -3.21 -16.95 -3.50
C GLU A 70 -4.18 -15.78 -3.63
N ILE A 71 -4.07 -14.79 -2.72
CA ILE A 71 -5.06 -13.71 -2.58
C ILE A 71 -4.45 -12.35 -2.95
N MET A 72 -3.14 -12.19 -2.78
CA MET A 72 -2.46 -10.92 -2.99
C MET A 72 -2.58 -10.41 -4.41
N SER A 73 -2.43 -9.10 -4.57
CA SER A 73 -2.31 -8.46 -5.87
C SER A 73 -0.84 -8.34 -6.22
N ALA A 74 -0.43 -8.89 -7.37
CA ALA A 74 0.97 -8.86 -7.81
C ALA A 74 1.30 -7.61 -8.62
N GLY A 75 0.34 -7.09 -9.40
CA GLY A 75 0.55 -5.92 -10.25
C GLY A 75 0.32 -4.61 -9.51
N ILE A 76 0.93 -4.44 -8.35
CA ILE A 76 0.70 -3.26 -7.54
C ILE A 76 1.51 -2.06 -8.03
N CYS A 77 0.98 -0.88 -7.74
CA CYS A 77 1.61 0.38 -8.00
C CYS A 77 2.57 0.72 -6.86
N TRP A 78 3.71 1.27 -7.17
CA TRP A 78 4.66 1.77 -6.17
C TRP A 78 5.32 3.04 -6.69
N ALA A 79 6.01 3.75 -5.80
CA ALA A 79 6.80 4.92 -6.17
C ALA A 79 8.24 4.74 -5.65
N TYR A 80 9.16 5.55 -6.17
CA TYR A 80 10.53 5.58 -5.70
C TYR A 80 10.67 6.61 -4.58
N ASP A 81 11.63 6.39 -3.68
CA ASP A 81 11.83 7.26 -2.52
C ASP A 81 12.25 8.68 -2.90
N ASP A 82 12.81 8.88 -4.08
CA ASP A 82 13.17 10.19 -4.60
C ASP A 82 12.10 10.80 -5.52
N ASP A 83 10.95 10.15 -5.68
CA ASP A 83 9.83 10.72 -6.41
C ASP A 83 9.24 11.89 -5.62
N THR A 84 8.60 12.81 -6.35
CA THR A 84 7.95 13.96 -5.73
C THR A 84 6.58 13.59 -5.17
N VAL A 85 6.09 14.39 -4.24
CA VAL A 85 4.75 14.24 -3.68
C VAL A 85 3.69 14.37 -4.79
N ASP A 86 3.90 15.30 -5.75
CA ASP A 86 2.98 15.45 -6.87
C ASP A 86 2.85 14.18 -7.70
N HIS A 87 3.97 13.52 -7.97
CA HIS A 87 3.97 12.26 -8.73
C HIS A 87 3.22 11.17 -7.97
N ALA A 88 3.48 11.04 -6.66
CA ALA A 88 2.79 10.04 -5.84
C ALA A 88 1.29 10.30 -5.74
N ALA A 89 0.90 11.56 -5.57
CA ALA A 89 -0.51 11.93 -5.51
C ALA A 89 -1.22 11.59 -6.82
N LYS A 90 -0.55 11.83 -7.95
CA LYS A 90 -1.08 11.47 -9.26
C LYS A 90 -1.27 9.97 -9.40
N LEU A 91 -0.29 9.18 -8.98
CA LEU A 91 -0.39 7.72 -9.02
C LEU A 91 -1.55 7.23 -8.14
N MET A 92 -1.68 7.76 -6.94
CA MET A 92 -2.78 7.40 -6.03
C MET A 92 -4.13 7.74 -6.64
N SER A 93 -4.22 8.89 -7.29
CA SER A 93 -5.44 9.32 -7.96
C SER A 93 -5.81 8.39 -9.11
N GLU A 94 -4.84 8.08 -9.98
CA GLU A 94 -5.07 7.23 -11.14
C GLU A 94 -5.42 5.80 -10.75
N ARG A 95 -4.83 5.30 -9.66
CA ARG A 95 -5.05 3.93 -9.18
C ARG A 95 -6.13 3.84 -8.12
N GLN A 96 -6.69 4.96 -7.69
CA GLN A 96 -7.72 5.05 -6.65
C GLN A 96 -7.31 4.34 -5.36
N VAL A 97 -6.08 4.58 -4.91
CA VAL A 97 -5.52 4.00 -3.68
C VAL A 97 -5.14 5.11 -2.71
N ARG A 98 -5.20 4.80 -1.41
CA ARG A 98 -4.89 5.75 -0.32
C ARG A 98 -3.51 5.56 0.27
N ARG A 99 -2.84 4.48 -0.08
CA ARG A 99 -1.50 4.16 0.38
C ARG A 99 -0.68 3.68 -0.80
N LEU A 100 0.61 3.96 -0.74
CA LEU A 100 1.51 3.63 -1.83
C LEU A 100 2.83 3.13 -1.24
N PRO A 101 3.23 1.90 -1.55
CA PRO A 101 4.55 1.42 -1.17
C PRO A 101 5.64 2.24 -1.85
N VAL A 102 6.72 2.49 -1.12
CA VAL A 102 7.86 3.25 -1.62
C VAL A 102 9.07 2.33 -1.63
N VAL A 103 9.72 2.25 -2.78
CA VAL A 103 10.91 1.43 -2.97
C VAL A 103 12.10 2.32 -3.30
N ASN A 104 13.30 1.81 -3.06
CA ASN A 104 14.51 2.47 -3.55
C ASN A 104 14.82 1.98 -4.97
N HIS A 105 15.91 2.45 -5.58
CA HIS A 105 16.25 2.08 -6.94
C HIS A 105 16.77 0.64 -7.08
N ASP A 106 17.02 -0.05 -5.97
CA ASP A 106 17.26 -1.49 -5.95
C ASP A 106 15.96 -2.29 -5.83
N LYS A 107 14.81 -1.60 -5.86
CA LYS A 107 13.46 -2.17 -5.73
C LYS A 107 13.21 -2.83 -4.38
N ARG A 108 13.91 -2.37 -3.34
CA ARG A 108 13.65 -2.79 -1.97
C ARG A 108 12.65 -1.85 -1.34
N LEU A 109 11.70 -2.39 -0.61
CA LEU A 109 10.71 -1.61 0.09
C LEU A 109 11.38 -0.82 1.22
N VAL A 110 11.23 0.51 1.21
CA VAL A 110 11.83 1.40 2.20
C VAL A 110 10.83 2.20 3.00
N GLY A 111 9.56 2.23 2.56
CA GLY A 111 8.53 2.96 3.30
C GLY A 111 7.16 2.82 2.67
N ILE A 112 6.21 3.48 3.28
CA ILE A 112 4.83 3.62 2.77
C ILE A 112 4.43 5.07 2.95
N VAL A 113 3.76 5.63 1.95
CA VAL A 113 3.12 6.94 2.07
C VAL A 113 1.61 6.75 2.02
N ALA A 114 0.91 7.58 2.77
CA ALA A 114 -0.55 7.64 2.78
C ALA A 114 -0.97 9.05 2.42
N LEU A 115 -2.21 9.20 1.95
CA LEU A 115 -2.74 10.53 1.62
C LEU A 115 -2.63 11.50 2.80
N GLY A 116 -2.83 11.01 4.03
CA GLY A 116 -2.72 11.83 5.21
C GLY A 116 -1.32 12.43 5.42
N ASP A 117 -0.28 11.77 4.93
CA ASP A 117 1.09 12.26 5.05
C ASP A 117 1.29 13.56 4.24
N PHE A 118 0.56 13.71 3.14
CA PHE A 118 0.66 14.88 2.27
C PHE A 118 0.00 16.11 2.88
N ALA A 119 -1.01 15.92 3.71
CA ALA A 119 -1.72 17.01 4.37
C ALA A 119 -0.88 17.69 5.44
N VAL A 120 0.20 17.07 5.89
CA VAL A 120 1.12 17.65 6.87
C VAL A 120 1.92 18.80 6.27
N ASP A 121 2.17 18.76 4.95
CA ASP A 121 2.90 19.82 4.24
C ASP A 121 1.89 20.75 3.57
N SER A 122 1.84 22.02 4.03
CA SER A 122 0.89 23.00 3.51
C SER A 122 1.07 23.28 2.02
N HIS A 123 2.25 23.06 1.46
CA HIS A 123 2.50 23.26 0.04
C HIS A 123 1.91 22.13 -0.82
N GLU A 124 1.58 21.02 -0.21
CA GLU A 124 1.13 19.81 -0.91
C GLU A 124 -0.35 19.47 -0.64
N ILE A 125 -1.09 20.38 -0.03
CA ILE A 125 -2.52 20.15 0.29
C ILE A 125 -3.34 19.90 -0.97
N GLN A 126 -3.08 20.66 -2.03
CA GLN A 126 -3.88 20.55 -3.25
C GLN A 126 -3.71 19.22 -3.98
N PRO A 127 -2.50 18.67 -4.14
CA PRO A 127 -2.36 17.32 -4.68
C PRO A 127 -3.08 16.25 -3.86
N ALA A 128 -3.02 16.35 -2.53
CA ALA A 128 -3.70 15.41 -1.65
C ALA A 128 -5.22 15.50 -1.80
N ALA A 129 -5.76 16.72 -1.87
CA ALA A 129 -7.19 16.94 -2.06
C ALA A 129 -7.66 16.41 -3.42
N ALA A 130 -6.90 16.66 -4.48
CA ALA A 130 -7.23 16.17 -5.81
C ALA A 130 -7.22 14.64 -5.86
N ALA A 131 -6.23 14.01 -5.25
CA ALA A 131 -6.14 12.55 -5.19
C ALA A 131 -7.31 11.96 -4.40
N LEU A 132 -7.68 12.57 -3.28
CA LEU A 132 -8.80 12.11 -2.47
C LEU A 132 -10.12 12.22 -3.22
N ALA A 133 -10.34 13.33 -3.93
CA ALA A 133 -11.53 13.51 -4.74
C ALA A 133 -11.64 12.42 -5.81
N LYS A 134 -10.53 12.10 -6.49
CA LYS A 134 -10.49 11.07 -7.53
C LYS A 134 -10.76 9.68 -6.96
N ILE A 135 -10.18 9.35 -5.81
CA ILE A 135 -10.37 8.05 -5.15
C ILE A 135 -11.83 7.86 -4.72
N SER A 136 -12.50 8.96 -4.33
CA SER A 136 -13.88 8.95 -3.86
C SER A 136 -14.91 8.98 -4.98
N GLU A 137 -14.52 9.15 -6.23
CA GLU A 137 -15.45 9.12 -7.37
C GLU A 137 -16.11 7.74 -7.47
N PRO A 138 -17.39 7.68 -7.83
CA PRO A 138 -18.06 6.40 -8.13
C PRO A 138 -17.35 5.71 -9.29
N SER A 139 -17.13 4.42 -9.14
CA SER A 139 -16.51 3.61 -10.18
C SER A 139 -17.53 2.98 -11.11
#